data_22fc934520b83ee22195983009468473
#
_entry.id   22fc934520b83ee22195983009468473
#
_cell.length_a   1.000
_cell.length_b   1.000
_cell.length_c   1.000
_cell.angle_alpha   90.00
_cell.angle_beta   90.00
_cell.angle_gamma   90.00
#
_symmetry.space_group_name_H-M   'P 1'
#
loop_
_entity.id
_entity.type
_entity.pdbx_description
1 polymer ?
#
loop_
_entity_poly.entity_id
_entity_poly.type
_entity_poly.pdbx_seq_one_letter_code
_entity_poly.pdbx_strand_id
1 'polypeptide(L)'
;MKKILGSLFILCFAFSANAQLLWKISGNGLTQPSYVMGTHHLAALSIKDSIQGLQAALDNTKQVYGELKMSEMQSPTKVAEMMKKYMTTETDTTFKSLFTEEEYEQINKFAKENLMFDIAMMPKVKPAFLSNNLVVILYMKHVGGYNPQEQLDTYFQTQATEKGKKTDGLETIEFQMNLLYNQTSLKRQAEQLLCMLNNVEPTIDQTQRLTATYMTQDLDAMSKIADESLGGPQCEMTPQEKATLIDDRNKKWAKQLPAIMKECPAVNRQTGRATP
;
A
#
# COMPACT_ATOMS: atom_id res chain seq x y z
N MET A 1 -59.59 4.06 -36.69
CA MET A 1 -58.26 4.59 -36.35
C MET A 1 -57.79 3.84 -35.10
N LYS A 2 -56.93 2.84 -35.25
CA LYS A 2 -56.39 2.05 -34.13
C LYS A 2 -55.05 2.66 -33.72
N LYS A 3 -54.97 3.16 -32.49
CA LYS A 3 -53.73 3.66 -31.89
C LYS A 3 -52.95 2.46 -31.35
N ILE A 4 -51.78 2.15 -31.97
CA ILE A 4 -50.84 1.19 -31.48
C ILE A 4 -50.00 1.91 -30.42
N LEU A 5 -50.19 1.55 -29.16
CA LEU A 5 -49.34 1.94 -28.04
C LEU A 5 -48.09 1.04 -28.06
N GLY A 6 -46.98 1.58 -28.55
CA GLY A 6 -45.69 0.88 -28.45
C GLY A 6 -45.15 0.96 -27.02
N SER A 7 -45.24 -0.14 -26.29
CA SER A 7 -44.57 -0.29 -24.99
C SER A 7 -43.04 -0.41 -25.21
N LEU A 8 -42.36 0.68 -24.89
CA LEU A 8 -40.89 0.67 -24.82
C LEU A 8 -40.45 -0.10 -23.57
N PHE A 9 -40.07 -1.36 -23.74
CA PHE A 9 -39.49 -2.16 -22.68
C PHE A 9 -38.06 -1.67 -22.43
N ILE A 10 -37.89 -0.76 -21.45
CA ILE A 10 -36.56 -0.39 -20.94
C ILE A 10 -36.07 -1.58 -20.12
N LEU A 11 -35.19 -2.40 -20.71
CA LEU A 11 -34.46 -3.43 -20.01
C LEU A 11 -33.40 -2.74 -19.13
N CYS A 12 -33.78 -2.45 -17.87
CA CYS A 12 -32.82 -2.06 -16.86
C CYS A 12 -31.93 -3.28 -16.54
N PHE A 13 -30.80 -3.39 -17.20
CA PHE A 13 -29.72 -4.23 -16.70
C PHE A 13 -29.24 -3.59 -15.40
N ALA A 14 -29.69 -4.12 -14.29
CA ALA A 14 -29.04 -3.88 -13.00
C ALA A 14 -27.65 -4.51 -13.08
N PHE A 15 -26.66 -3.74 -13.51
CA PHE A 15 -25.27 -4.08 -13.24
C PHE A 15 -25.12 -3.99 -11.73
N SER A 16 -25.01 -5.11 -11.06
CA SER A 16 -24.45 -5.18 -9.71
C SER A 16 -23.03 -4.63 -9.84
N ALA A 17 -22.84 -3.37 -9.47
CA ALA A 17 -21.52 -2.79 -9.34
C ALA A 17 -20.92 -3.43 -8.08
N ASN A 18 -20.38 -4.64 -8.21
CA ASN A 18 -19.47 -5.15 -7.21
C ASN A 18 -18.27 -4.22 -7.20
N ALA A 19 -17.94 -3.68 -6.03
CA ALA A 19 -16.74 -2.91 -5.85
C ALA A 19 -15.55 -3.78 -6.30
N GLN A 20 -14.78 -3.28 -7.25
CA GLN A 20 -13.67 -4.03 -7.86
C GLN A 20 -12.35 -3.33 -7.55
N LEU A 21 -11.28 -4.10 -7.43
CA LEU A 21 -9.93 -3.55 -7.22
C LEU A 21 -9.41 -2.76 -8.44
N LEU A 22 -9.92 -3.06 -9.64
CA LEU A 22 -9.49 -2.42 -10.89
C LEU A 22 -10.58 -1.49 -11.45
N TRP A 23 -10.25 -0.21 -11.59
CA TRP A 23 -11.14 0.82 -12.11
C TRP A 23 -10.64 1.32 -13.46
N LYS A 24 -11.53 1.37 -14.46
CA LYS A 24 -11.27 1.95 -15.78
C LYS A 24 -11.74 3.39 -15.82
N ILE A 25 -10.86 4.31 -16.19
CA ILE A 25 -11.12 5.74 -16.32
C ILE A 25 -11.06 6.12 -17.80
N SER A 26 -12.13 6.75 -18.31
CA SER A 26 -12.21 7.20 -19.70
C SER A 26 -13.00 8.52 -19.81
N GLY A 27 -12.92 9.19 -20.94
CA GLY A 27 -13.59 10.46 -21.20
C GLY A 27 -12.69 11.67 -20.92
N ASN A 28 -13.28 12.85 -20.82
CA ASN A 28 -12.60 14.13 -20.52
C ASN A 28 -11.33 14.39 -21.40
N GLY A 29 -11.39 14.04 -22.69
CA GLY A 29 -10.29 14.25 -23.63
C GLY A 29 -9.17 13.21 -23.58
N LEU A 30 -9.31 12.14 -22.78
CA LEU A 30 -8.38 11.01 -22.83
C LEU A 30 -8.53 10.28 -24.16
N THR A 31 -7.41 10.09 -24.87
CA THR A 31 -7.37 9.33 -26.15
C THR A 31 -7.43 7.82 -25.96
N GLN A 32 -7.05 7.36 -24.78
CA GLN A 32 -7.11 5.95 -24.36
C GLN A 32 -7.54 5.89 -22.89
N PRO A 33 -8.17 4.79 -22.45
CA PRO A 33 -8.50 4.62 -21.05
C PRO A 33 -7.26 4.50 -20.19
N SER A 34 -7.37 5.00 -18.98
CA SER A 34 -6.43 4.75 -17.89
C SER A 34 -7.06 3.80 -16.88
N TYR A 35 -6.26 3.22 -16.01
CA TYR A 35 -6.72 2.29 -14.99
C TYR A 35 -6.12 2.67 -13.64
N VAL A 36 -6.90 2.49 -12.59
CA VAL A 36 -6.46 2.60 -11.19
C VAL A 36 -6.74 1.27 -10.52
N MET A 37 -5.77 0.76 -9.78
CA MET A 37 -5.89 -0.48 -9.04
C MET A 37 -5.50 -0.27 -7.58
N GLY A 38 -6.34 -0.76 -6.66
CA GLY A 38 -5.99 -0.84 -5.25
C GLY A 38 -5.08 -2.04 -4.99
N THR A 39 -3.90 -1.83 -4.43
CA THR A 39 -2.96 -2.90 -4.07
C THR A 39 -2.90 -3.09 -2.55
N HIS A 40 -2.70 -4.33 -2.13
CA HIS A 40 -2.38 -4.72 -0.76
C HIS A 40 -0.97 -5.30 -0.76
N HIS A 41 -0.02 -4.59 -0.15
CA HIS A 41 1.42 -4.91 -0.20
C HIS A 41 1.79 -6.31 0.28
N LEU A 42 1.00 -6.89 1.19
CA LEU A 42 1.24 -8.22 1.75
C LEU A 42 0.39 -9.32 1.11
N ALA A 43 -0.49 -8.99 0.15
CA ALA A 43 -1.32 -9.98 -0.50
C ALA A 43 -0.51 -10.92 -1.40
N ALA A 44 -0.98 -12.16 -1.53
CA ALA A 44 -0.42 -13.12 -2.46
C ALA A 44 -0.53 -12.60 -3.90
N LEU A 45 0.53 -12.72 -4.69
CA LEU A 45 0.56 -12.29 -6.09
C LEU A 45 -0.51 -12.97 -6.97
N SER A 46 -0.97 -14.15 -6.58
CA SER A 46 -2.02 -14.91 -7.29
C SER A 46 -3.33 -14.14 -7.46
N ILE A 47 -3.62 -13.12 -6.64
CA ILE A 47 -4.82 -12.27 -6.82
C ILE A 47 -4.90 -11.67 -8.22
N LYS A 48 -3.76 -11.34 -8.86
CA LYS A 48 -3.69 -10.79 -10.22
C LYS A 48 -4.47 -11.64 -11.25
N ASP A 49 -4.51 -12.96 -11.03
CA ASP A 49 -5.15 -13.89 -11.95
C ASP A 49 -6.68 -13.91 -11.80
N SER A 50 -7.19 -13.39 -10.69
CA SER A 50 -8.62 -13.29 -10.37
C SER A 50 -9.23 -11.93 -10.72
N ILE A 51 -8.42 -10.91 -11.01
CA ILE A 51 -8.91 -9.57 -11.33
C ILE A 51 -9.24 -9.49 -12.82
N GLN A 52 -10.53 -9.42 -13.12
CA GLN A 52 -11.02 -9.37 -14.49
C GLN A 52 -10.47 -8.16 -15.25
N GLY A 53 -9.87 -8.41 -16.41
CA GLY A 53 -9.36 -7.38 -17.30
C GLY A 53 -8.00 -6.77 -16.91
N LEU A 54 -7.39 -7.20 -15.80
CA LEU A 54 -6.12 -6.66 -15.32
C LEU A 54 -4.98 -6.84 -16.34
N GLN A 55 -4.82 -8.05 -16.89
CA GLN A 55 -3.77 -8.31 -17.88
C GLN A 55 -3.96 -7.45 -19.14
N ALA A 56 -5.20 -7.33 -19.62
CA ALA A 56 -5.52 -6.48 -20.77
C ALA A 56 -5.27 -4.99 -20.48
N ALA A 57 -5.59 -4.52 -19.25
CA ALA A 57 -5.29 -3.16 -18.82
C ALA A 57 -3.78 -2.91 -18.81
N LEU A 58 -3.01 -3.83 -18.22
CA LEU A 58 -1.56 -3.75 -18.19
C LEU A 58 -0.94 -3.76 -19.59
N ASP A 59 -1.45 -4.60 -20.52
CA ASP A 59 -0.93 -4.68 -21.87
C ASP A 59 -1.22 -3.42 -22.70
N ASN A 60 -2.39 -2.83 -22.52
CA ASN A 60 -2.85 -1.67 -23.30
C ASN A 60 -2.35 -0.31 -22.75
N THR A 61 -1.85 -0.25 -21.52
CA THR A 61 -1.26 0.98 -20.98
C THR A 61 0.16 1.21 -21.52
N LYS A 62 0.61 2.47 -21.55
CA LYS A 62 1.95 2.86 -22.02
C LYS A 62 2.90 3.21 -20.88
N GLN A 63 2.36 3.36 -19.71
CA GLN A 63 3.09 3.72 -18.49
C GLN A 63 2.43 3.08 -17.28
N VAL A 64 3.22 2.81 -16.25
CA VAL A 64 2.77 2.27 -14.96
C VAL A 64 3.35 3.11 -13.84
N TYR A 65 2.48 3.60 -12.97
CA TYR A 65 2.85 4.33 -11.76
C TYR A 65 2.48 3.48 -10.55
N GLY A 66 3.42 3.29 -9.63
CA GLY A 66 3.13 2.79 -8.29
C GLY A 66 3.04 3.94 -7.29
N GLU A 67 2.87 3.64 -6.01
CA GLU A 67 3.10 4.63 -4.96
C GLU A 67 4.55 5.11 -5.01
N LEU A 68 5.48 4.19 -5.11
CA LEU A 68 6.92 4.43 -5.28
C LEU A 68 7.42 3.91 -6.63
N LYS A 69 8.52 4.47 -7.10
CA LYS A 69 9.30 3.90 -8.19
C LYS A 69 10.16 2.76 -7.67
N MET A 70 9.72 1.52 -7.89
CA MET A 70 10.34 0.32 -7.27
C MET A 70 11.82 0.13 -7.65
N SER A 71 12.27 0.60 -8.82
CA SER A 71 13.68 0.53 -9.19
C SER A 71 14.61 1.34 -8.27
N GLU A 72 14.09 2.35 -7.57
CA GLU A 72 14.87 3.11 -6.60
C GLU A 72 15.11 2.37 -5.30
N MET A 73 14.27 1.39 -4.96
CA MET A 73 14.44 0.51 -3.79
C MET A 73 15.48 -0.60 -4.00
N GLN A 74 15.98 -0.76 -5.21
CA GLN A 74 16.96 -1.80 -5.55
C GLN A 74 18.40 -1.42 -5.20
N SER A 75 18.68 -0.17 -4.79
CA SER A 75 20.00 0.27 -4.37
C SER A 75 20.26 0.01 -2.89
N PRO A 76 21.10 -0.98 -2.50
CA PRO A 76 21.38 -1.28 -1.10
C PRO A 76 21.94 -0.08 -0.34
N THR A 77 22.80 0.71 -0.98
CA THR A 77 23.37 1.92 -0.38
C THR A 77 22.30 2.96 -0.06
N LYS A 78 21.41 3.25 -1.02
CA LYS A 78 20.31 4.19 -0.82
C LYS A 78 19.37 3.71 0.30
N VAL A 79 19.05 2.43 0.32
CA VAL A 79 18.22 1.84 1.39
C VAL A 79 18.89 1.98 2.76
N ALA A 80 20.19 1.68 2.87
CA ALA A 80 20.91 1.82 4.13
C ALA A 80 20.97 3.28 4.63
N GLU A 81 21.18 4.25 3.73
CA GLU A 81 21.12 5.67 4.04
C GLU A 81 19.74 6.10 4.54
N MET A 82 18.67 5.64 3.88
CA MET A 82 17.29 5.91 4.30
C MET A 82 17.00 5.30 5.68
N MET A 83 17.42 4.06 5.91
CA MET A 83 17.28 3.43 7.23
C MET A 83 17.95 4.25 8.32
N LYS A 84 19.20 4.64 8.12
CA LYS A 84 19.94 5.46 9.08
C LYS A 84 19.27 6.80 9.33
N LYS A 85 18.82 7.49 8.26
CA LYS A 85 18.23 8.83 8.34
C LYS A 85 16.85 8.85 9.00
N TYR A 86 16.00 7.89 8.70
CA TYR A 86 14.58 7.94 9.09
C TYR A 86 14.23 7.00 10.24
N MET A 87 14.84 5.81 10.31
CA MET A 87 14.45 4.77 11.26
C MET A 87 15.21 4.86 12.60
N THR A 88 16.19 5.77 12.72
CA THR A 88 16.93 5.98 13.97
C THR A 88 16.71 7.38 14.52
N THR A 89 16.89 7.54 15.84
CA THR A 89 16.86 8.86 16.50
C THR A 89 18.19 9.58 16.31
N GLU A 90 18.15 10.88 16.03
CA GLU A 90 19.35 11.75 15.95
C GLU A 90 19.77 12.31 17.31
N THR A 91 18.87 12.26 18.28
CA THR A 91 19.08 12.79 19.65
C THR A 91 19.70 11.73 20.56
N ASP A 92 19.94 12.09 21.83
CA ASP A 92 20.38 11.16 22.87
C ASP A 92 19.26 10.21 23.34
N THR A 93 18.05 10.36 22.80
CA THR A 93 16.93 9.47 23.07
C THR A 93 17.27 8.06 22.57
N THR A 94 17.17 7.09 23.49
CA THR A 94 17.30 5.66 23.18
C THR A 94 15.94 5.00 23.15
N PHE A 95 15.82 3.87 22.47
CA PHE A 95 14.58 3.09 22.48
C PHE A 95 14.13 2.79 23.90
N LYS A 96 15.04 2.31 24.77
CA LYS A 96 14.74 1.99 26.16
C LYS A 96 14.20 3.19 26.95
N SER A 97 14.68 4.41 26.68
CA SER A 97 14.24 5.62 27.41
C SER A 97 12.80 6.05 27.11
N LEU A 98 12.14 5.43 26.13
CA LEU A 98 10.74 5.69 25.77
C LEU A 98 9.73 4.85 26.55
N PHE A 99 10.20 3.88 27.33
CA PHE A 99 9.38 2.88 28.00
C PHE A 99 9.79 2.75 29.47
N THR A 100 8.90 2.22 30.30
CA THR A 100 9.27 1.69 31.60
C THR A 100 10.14 0.44 31.43
N GLU A 101 10.83 0.01 32.49
CA GLU A 101 11.65 -1.20 32.47
C GLU A 101 10.81 -2.43 32.11
N GLU A 102 9.62 -2.54 32.68
CA GLU A 102 8.68 -3.64 32.42
C GLU A 102 8.19 -3.68 30.97
N GLU A 103 7.80 -2.52 30.43
CA GLU A 103 7.40 -2.40 29.01
C GLU A 103 8.55 -2.75 28.06
N TYR A 104 9.76 -2.26 28.38
CA TYR A 104 10.94 -2.56 27.57
C TYR A 104 11.24 -4.07 27.54
N GLU A 105 11.21 -4.73 28.69
CA GLU A 105 11.44 -6.18 28.77
C GLU A 105 10.34 -6.97 28.03
N GLN A 106 9.08 -6.56 28.13
CA GLN A 106 7.98 -7.14 27.35
C GLN A 106 8.24 -7.03 25.85
N ILE A 107 8.59 -5.84 25.38
CA ILE A 107 8.86 -5.57 23.96
C ILE A 107 10.09 -6.38 23.49
N ASN A 108 11.16 -6.39 24.28
CA ASN A 108 12.39 -7.09 23.94
C ASN A 108 12.19 -8.61 23.88
N LYS A 109 11.45 -9.17 24.83
CA LYS A 109 11.05 -10.57 24.80
C LYS A 109 10.27 -10.89 23.52
N PHE A 110 9.26 -10.08 23.19
CA PHE A 110 8.46 -10.28 21.99
C PHE A 110 9.30 -10.17 20.72
N ALA A 111 10.24 -9.24 20.63
CA ALA A 111 11.15 -9.08 19.52
C ALA A 111 12.08 -10.29 19.35
N LYS A 112 12.64 -10.81 20.45
CA LYS A 112 13.46 -12.02 20.43
C LYS A 112 12.69 -13.24 19.92
N GLU A 113 11.45 -13.41 20.37
CA GLU A 113 10.60 -14.55 20.02
C GLU A 113 10.08 -14.47 18.56
N ASN A 114 9.86 -13.29 18.02
CA ASN A 114 9.21 -13.08 16.73
C ASN A 114 10.15 -12.58 15.63
N LEU A 115 11.12 -11.73 15.95
CA LEU A 115 12.08 -11.15 15.01
C LEU A 115 13.49 -11.75 15.12
N MET A 116 13.72 -12.60 16.12
CA MET A 116 15.00 -13.26 16.40
C MET A 116 16.16 -12.27 16.63
N PHE A 117 15.90 -11.08 17.15
CA PHE A 117 16.93 -10.13 17.54
C PHE A 117 16.66 -9.47 18.88
N ASP A 118 17.73 -9.00 19.52
CA ASP A 118 17.68 -8.24 20.77
C ASP A 118 17.65 -6.74 20.45
N ILE A 119 16.63 -6.01 20.95
CA ILE A 119 16.48 -4.56 20.75
C ILE A 119 17.70 -3.79 21.30
N ALA A 120 18.37 -4.32 22.32
CA ALA A 120 19.59 -3.72 22.86
C ALA A 120 20.70 -3.55 21.79
N MET A 121 20.68 -4.33 20.72
CA MET A 121 21.60 -4.21 19.59
C MET A 121 21.31 -2.98 18.70
N MET A 122 20.09 -2.40 18.81
CA MET A 122 19.66 -1.24 18.04
C MET A 122 19.11 -0.13 18.96
N PRO A 123 19.93 0.41 19.87
CA PRO A 123 19.46 1.29 20.95
C PRO A 123 18.86 2.62 20.45
N LYS A 124 19.14 3.00 19.22
CA LYS A 124 18.65 4.24 18.59
C LYS A 124 17.48 4.01 17.63
N VAL A 125 16.97 2.79 17.48
CA VAL A 125 15.85 2.53 16.58
C VAL A 125 14.56 3.22 17.06
N LYS A 126 13.75 3.72 16.12
CA LYS A 126 12.44 4.29 16.45
C LYS A 126 11.41 3.19 16.67
N PRO A 127 10.42 3.38 17.58
CA PRO A 127 9.38 2.37 17.82
C PRO A 127 8.60 1.99 16.55
N ALA A 128 8.34 2.94 15.64
CA ALA A 128 7.67 2.67 14.37
C ALA A 128 8.42 1.66 13.48
N PHE A 129 9.75 1.59 13.55
CA PHE A 129 10.51 0.55 12.85
C PHE A 129 10.11 -0.84 13.35
N LEU A 130 10.02 -1.01 14.65
CA LEU A 130 9.65 -2.28 15.25
C LEU A 130 8.20 -2.64 14.91
N SER A 131 7.26 -1.70 15.04
CA SER A 131 5.84 -1.90 14.70
C SER A 131 5.67 -2.38 13.25
N ASN A 132 6.30 -1.70 12.30
CA ASN A 132 6.18 -2.04 10.88
C ASN A 132 6.73 -3.44 10.56
N ASN A 133 7.88 -3.80 11.16
CA ASN A 133 8.45 -5.14 10.96
C ASN A 133 7.61 -6.23 11.62
N LEU A 134 7.06 -5.98 12.81
CA LEU A 134 6.19 -6.92 13.50
C LEU A 134 4.91 -7.22 12.70
N VAL A 135 4.28 -6.21 12.10
CA VAL A 135 3.11 -6.42 11.24
C VAL A 135 3.44 -7.39 10.10
N VAL A 136 4.56 -7.19 9.41
CA VAL A 136 4.97 -8.09 8.31
C VAL A 136 5.23 -9.52 8.81
N ILE A 137 5.93 -9.66 9.93
CA ILE A 137 6.25 -10.99 10.50
C ILE A 137 4.99 -11.71 10.99
N LEU A 138 4.09 -11.01 11.68
CA LEU A 138 2.81 -11.57 12.11
C LEU A 138 1.97 -12.00 10.89
N TYR A 139 1.95 -11.19 9.83
CA TYR A 139 1.31 -11.56 8.58
C TYR A 139 1.88 -12.85 8.01
N MET A 140 3.20 -12.94 7.88
CA MET A 140 3.87 -14.14 7.33
C MET A 140 3.59 -15.39 8.15
N LYS A 141 3.53 -15.27 9.48
CA LYS A 141 3.29 -16.41 10.37
C LYS A 141 1.84 -16.90 10.36
N HIS A 142 0.87 -16.00 10.28
CA HIS A 142 -0.54 -16.29 10.56
C HIS A 142 -1.47 -16.20 9.35
N VAL A 143 -1.11 -15.42 8.33
CA VAL A 143 -1.91 -15.28 7.10
C VAL A 143 -1.34 -16.15 5.99
N GLY A 144 -0.04 -16.06 5.76
CA GLY A 144 0.66 -16.78 4.70
C GLY A 144 0.43 -16.19 3.30
N GLY A 145 1.01 -16.83 2.29
CA GLY A 145 0.87 -16.43 0.89
C GLY A 145 1.68 -15.19 0.48
N TYR A 146 2.27 -14.47 1.42
CA TYR A 146 3.16 -13.34 1.13
C TYR A 146 4.56 -13.82 0.76
N ASN A 147 5.04 -13.33 -0.38
CA ASN A 147 6.42 -13.51 -0.81
C ASN A 147 7.05 -12.11 -1.02
N PRO A 148 8.06 -11.71 -0.26
CA PRO A 148 8.72 -10.41 -0.41
C PRO A 148 9.29 -10.15 -1.81
N GLN A 149 9.59 -11.22 -2.57
CA GLN A 149 10.12 -11.15 -3.92
C GLN A 149 9.02 -10.99 -4.99
N GLU A 150 7.75 -11.19 -4.64
CA GLU A 150 6.62 -11.27 -5.55
C GLU A 150 5.49 -10.28 -5.16
N GLN A 151 5.85 -9.07 -4.76
CA GLN A 151 4.87 -8.04 -4.42
C GLN A 151 4.18 -7.50 -5.69
N LEU A 152 2.89 -7.18 -5.59
CA LEU A 152 2.09 -6.63 -6.70
C LEU A 152 2.71 -5.38 -7.33
N ASP A 153 3.16 -4.43 -6.49
CA ASP A 153 3.75 -3.18 -6.95
C ASP A 153 5.04 -3.41 -7.75
N THR A 154 5.90 -4.31 -7.28
CA THR A 154 7.12 -4.73 -7.97
C THR A 154 6.77 -5.45 -9.27
N TYR A 155 5.82 -6.39 -9.23
CA TYR A 155 5.39 -7.15 -10.39
C TYR A 155 4.92 -6.25 -11.53
N PHE A 156 4.01 -5.29 -11.25
CA PHE A 156 3.48 -4.42 -12.31
C PHE A 156 4.54 -3.53 -12.93
N GLN A 157 5.45 -2.96 -12.14
CA GLN A 157 6.52 -2.12 -12.67
C GLN A 157 7.58 -2.95 -13.42
N THR A 158 7.88 -4.15 -12.97
CA THR A 158 8.78 -5.07 -13.68
C THR A 158 8.20 -5.44 -15.03
N GLN A 159 6.93 -5.90 -15.08
CA GLN A 159 6.25 -6.23 -16.34
C GLN A 159 6.17 -5.03 -17.30
N ALA A 160 5.96 -3.84 -16.76
CA ALA A 160 5.97 -2.62 -17.58
C ALA A 160 7.36 -2.33 -18.15
N THR A 161 8.41 -2.44 -17.34
CA THR A 161 9.80 -2.19 -17.74
C THR A 161 10.26 -3.19 -18.79
N GLU A 162 9.95 -4.47 -18.63
CA GLU A 162 10.25 -5.53 -19.60
C GLU A 162 9.59 -5.29 -20.98
N LYS A 163 8.44 -4.63 -20.97
CA LYS A 163 7.71 -4.22 -22.19
C LYS A 163 8.12 -2.83 -22.72
N GLY A 164 9.18 -2.23 -22.17
CA GLY A 164 9.68 -0.91 -22.58
C GLY A 164 8.74 0.25 -22.24
N LYS A 165 7.84 0.08 -21.28
CA LYS A 165 6.93 1.12 -20.80
C LYS A 165 7.60 2.02 -19.76
N LYS A 166 7.14 3.27 -19.67
CA LYS A 166 7.56 4.19 -18.61
C LYS A 166 7.07 3.65 -17.26
N THR A 167 7.95 3.63 -16.24
CA THR A 167 7.60 3.37 -14.85
C THR A 167 7.99 4.55 -13.98
N ASP A 168 7.15 4.89 -13.00
CA ASP A 168 7.42 5.99 -12.08
C ASP A 168 6.64 5.81 -10.76
N GLY A 169 6.82 6.72 -9.80
CA GLY A 169 6.12 6.79 -8.53
C GLY A 169 5.23 8.02 -8.41
N LEU A 170 4.13 7.91 -7.68
CA LEU A 170 3.30 9.05 -7.27
C LEU A 170 3.96 9.83 -6.12
N GLU A 171 4.84 9.16 -5.37
CA GLU A 171 5.58 9.69 -4.23
C GLU A 171 7.07 9.31 -4.31
N THR A 172 7.88 9.99 -3.52
CA THR A 172 9.29 9.64 -3.35
C THR A 172 9.49 8.77 -2.11
N ILE A 173 10.58 8.01 -2.08
CA ILE A 173 10.96 7.21 -0.91
C ILE A 173 11.13 8.11 0.32
N GLU A 174 11.78 9.25 0.15
CA GLU A 174 12.01 10.22 1.23
C GLU A 174 10.70 10.70 1.85
N PHE A 175 9.69 10.97 1.02
CA PHE A 175 8.37 11.36 1.49
C PHE A 175 7.72 10.25 2.32
N GLN A 176 7.70 9.01 1.83
CA GLN A 176 7.10 7.88 2.56
C GLN A 176 7.87 7.54 3.83
N MET A 177 9.21 7.57 3.80
CA MET A 177 10.02 7.37 5.00
C MET A 177 9.75 8.45 6.06
N ASN A 178 9.65 9.72 5.63
CA ASN A 178 9.28 10.79 6.54
C ASN A 178 7.86 10.60 7.13
N LEU A 179 6.92 10.16 6.29
CA LEU A 179 5.55 9.87 6.70
C LEU A 179 5.50 8.76 7.76
N LEU A 180 6.20 7.66 7.53
CA LEU A 180 6.13 6.47 8.40
C LEU A 180 6.92 6.63 9.73
N TYR A 181 7.97 7.45 9.75
CA TYR A 181 8.90 7.50 10.88
C TYR A 181 9.03 8.85 11.57
N ASN A 182 8.52 9.95 10.98
CA ASN A 182 8.70 11.28 11.52
C ASN A 182 7.40 12.09 11.71
N GLN A 183 6.26 11.62 11.21
CA GLN A 183 4.99 12.35 11.34
C GLN A 183 4.40 12.28 12.74
N THR A 184 4.70 11.23 13.49
CA THR A 184 4.27 11.06 14.86
C THR A 184 5.46 11.20 15.81
N SER A 185 5.24 11.73 17.01
CA SER A 185 6.28 11.83 18.05
C SER A 185 6.77 10.45 18.47
N LEU A 186 8.01 10.35 18.96
CA LEU A 186 8.56 9.08 19.48
C LEU A 186 7.69 8.50 20.61
N LYS A 187 7.13 9.37 21.46
CA LYS A 187 6.18 8.95 22.50
C LYS A 187 4.94 8.30 21.90
N ARG A 188 4.34 8.92 20.87
CA ARG A 188 3.17 8.36 20.20
C ARG A 188 3.49 7.04 19.50
N GLN A 189 4.66 6.92 18.86
CA GLN A 189 5.13 5.67 18.28
C GLN A 189 5.29 4.57 19.33
N ALA A 190 5.79 4.91 20.53
CA ALA A 190 5.91 3.98 21.66
C ALA A 190 4.53 3.51 22.15
N GLU A 191 3.57 4.43 22.31
CA GLU A 191 2.19 4.10 22.65
C GLU A 191 1.54 3.16 21.62
N GLN A 192 1.72 3.44 20.34
CA GLN A 192 1.20 2.59 19.25
C GLN A 192 1.84 1.20 19.21
N LEU A 193 3.13 1.10 19.49
CA LEU A 193 3.82 -0.19 19.60
C LEU A 193 3.27 -1.03 20.77
N LEU A 194 3.11 -0.43 21.95
CA LEU A 194 2.52 -1.10 23.11
C LEU A 194 1.08 -1.54 22.83
N CYS A 195 0.28 -0.68 22.18
CA CYS A 195 -1.06 -1.04 21.77
C CYS A 195 -1.08 -2.28 20.87
N MET A 196 -0.20 -2.33 19.87
CA MET A 196 -0.10 -3.49 18.98
C MET A 196 0.30 -4.76 19.75
N LEU A 197 1.28 -4.67 20.66
CA LEU A 197 1.73 -5.81 21.46
C LEU A 197 0.67 -6.33 22.42
N ASN A 198 -0.16 -5.45 22.97
CA ASN A 198 -1.25 -5.81 23.85
C ASN A 198 -2.49 -6.35 23.11
N ASN A 199 -2.54 -6.21 21.79
CA ASN A 199 -3.66 -6.61 20.94
C ASN A 199 -3.22 -7.49 19.77
N VAL A 200 -2.24 -8.38 19.96
CA VAL A 200 -1.67 -9.22 18.89
C VAL A 200 -2.73 -10.11 18.25
N GLU A 201 -3.50 -10.85 19.05
CA GLU A 201 -4.51 -11.78 18.53
C GLU A 201 -5.63 -11.06 17.77
N PRO A 202 -6.25 -9.96 18.29
CA PRO A 202 -7.19 -9.16 17.51
C PRO A 202 -6.59 -8.60 16.21
N THR A 203 -5.32 -8.18 16.23
CA THR A 203 -4.61 -7.69 15.03
C THR A 203 -4.45 -8.79 13.99
N ILE A 204 -4.09 -10.00 14.40
CA ILE A 204 -3.97 -11.17 13.51
C ILE A 204 -5.33 -11.48 12.88
N ASP A 205 -6.41 -11.59 13.68
CA ASP A 205 -7.76 -11.86 13.20
C ASP A 205 -8.22 -10.81 12.18
N GLN A 206 -8.10 -9.51 12.50
CA GLN A 206 -8.45 -8.44 11.58
C GLN A 206 -7.65 -8.53 10.27
N THR A 207 -6.34 -8.79 10.36
CA THR A 207 -5.47 -8.92 9.19
C THR A 207 -5.85 -10.10 8.31
N GLN A 208 -6.20 -11.24 8.89
CA GLN A 208 -6.69 -12.42 8.17
C GLN A 208 -7.99 -12.12 7.42
N ARG A 209 -8.96 -11.47 8.09
CA ARG A 209 -10.25 -11.09 7.48
C ARG A 209 -10.06 -10.05 6.39
N LEU A 210 -9.22 -9.02 6.58
CA LEU A 210 -8.88 -8.03 5.55
C LEU A 210 -8.27 -8.68 4.33
N THR A 211 -7.34 -9.62 4.53
CA THR A 211 -6.71 -10.33 3.41
C THR A 211 -7.71 -11.20 2.66
N ALA A 212 -8.56 -11.93 3.38
CA ALA A 212 -9.60 -12.77 2.76
C ALA A 212 -10.58 -11.92 1.93
N THR A 213 -11.02 -10.77 2.43
CA THR A 213 -11.90 -9.86 1.69
C THR A 213 -11.20 -9.18 0.51
N TYR A 214 -9.90 -8.87 0.63
CA TYR A 214 -9.10 -8.40 -0.50
C TYR A 214 -9.02 -9.46 -1.61
N MET A 215 -8.76 -10.72 -1.26
CA MET A 215 -8.69 -11.83 -2.22
C MET A 215 -10.05 -12.10 -2.92
N THR A 216 -11.16 -11.77 -2.28
CA THR A 216 -12.51 -11.82 -2.89
C THR A 216 -12.95 -10.50 -3.51
N GLN A 217 -12.13 -9.46 -3.45
CA GLN A 217 -12.36 -8.11 -4.00
C GLN A 217 -13.59 -7.39 -3.40
N ASP A 218 -13.93 -7.71 -2.15
CA ASP A 218 -15.06 -7.08 -1.43
C ASP A 218 -14.59 -5.83 -0.67
N LEU A 219 -14.58 -4.69 -1.38
CA LEU A 219 -14.12 -3.41 -0.81
C LEU A 219 -15.03 -2.88 0.31
N ASP A 220 -16.32 -3.18 0.27
CA ASP A 220 -17.27 -2.76 1.31
C ASP A 220 -17.02 -3.51 2.62
N ALA A 221 -16.76 -4.81 2.54
CA ALA A 221 -16.39 -5.60 3.69
C ALA A 221 -14.99 -5.18 4.22
N MET A 222 -14.03 -4.91 3.33
CA MET A 222 -12.71 -4.38 3.71
C MET A 222 -12.81 -3.09 4.50
N SER A 223 -13.61 -2.12 4.04
CA SER A 223 -13.80 -0.85 4.73
C SER A 223 -14.36 -1.05 6.13
N LYS A 224 -15.36 -1.89 6.29
CA LYS A 224 -15.96 -2.21 7.60
C LYS A 224 -14.94 -2.84 8.56
N ILE A 225 -14.16 -3.80 8.09
CA ILE A 225 -13.14 -4.47 8.90
C ILE A 225 -12.02 -3.48 9.28
N ALA A 226 -11.60 -2.60 8.35
CA ALA A 226 -10.56 -1.61 8.60
C ALA A 226 -10.98 -0.55 9.65
N ASP A 227 -12.28 -0.29 9.79
CA ASP A 227 -12.81 0.66 10.77
C ASP A 227 -13.08 0.02 12.15
N GLU A 228 -12.79 -1.27 12.34
CA GLU A 228 -12.93 -1.92 13.65
C GLU A 228 -11.84 -1.46 14.62
N SER A 229 -12.25 -1.15 15.87
CA SER A 229 -11.32 -0.77 16.94
C SER A 229 -10.62 -1.99 17.52
N LEU A 230 -9.29 -1.95 17.64
CA LEU A 230 -8.47 -3.06 18.14
C LEU A 230 -7.87 -2.84 19.53
N GLY A 231 -8.19 -1.83 20.25
CA GLY A 231 -7.57 -1.62 21.58
C GLY A 231 -8.07 -0.40 22.30
N GLY A 232 -9.20 0.12 21.84
CA GLY A 232 -9.80 1.32 22.38
C GLY A 232 -9.18 2.61 21.83
N PRO A 233 -9.75 3.78 22.20
CA PRO A 233 -9.45 5.06 21.56
C PRO A 233 -7.98 5.48 21.59
N GLN A 234 -7.22 5.06 22.60
CA GLN A 234 -5.79 5.38 22.73
C GLN A 234 -4.93 4.64 21.68
N CYS A 235 -5.42 3.53 21.15
CA CYS A 235 -4.72 2.73 20.14
C CYS A 235 -5.08 3.14 18.71
N GLU A 236 -6.20 3.83 18.54
CA GLU A 236 -6.67 4.26 17.23
C GLU A 236 -5.84 5.43 16.69
N MET A 237 -5.78 5.53 15.38
CA MET A 237 -5.24 6.73 14.74
C MET A 237 -6.14 7.93 15.08
N THR A 238 -5.53 9.03 15.50
CA THR A 238 -6.26 10.30 15.59
C THR A 238 -6.75 10.75 14.21
N PRO A 239 -7.79 11.59 14.12
CA PRO A 239 -8.23 12.14 12.83
C PRO A 239 -7.10 12.81 12.04
N GLN A 240 -6.15 13.46 12.73
CA GLN A 240 -5.00 14.09 12.09
C GLN A 240 -4.00 13.05 11.54
N GLU A 241 -3.71 11.97 12.28
CA GLU A 241 -2.87 10.88 11.80
C GLU A 241 -3.48 10.21 10.57
N LYS A 242 -4.80 9.92 10.61
CA LYS A 242 -5.55 9.36 9.46
C LYS A 242 -5.51 10.29 8.26
N ALA A 243 -5.78 11.59 8.46
CA ALA A 243 -5.72 12.57 7.39
C ALA A 243 -4.33 12.61 6.73
N THR A 244 -3.27 12.66 7.53
CA THR A 244 -1.90 12.72 7.02
C THR A 244 -1.50 11.45 6.27
N LEU A 245 -1.84 10.28 6.82
CA LEU A 245 -1.44 8.98 6.26
C LEU A 245 -2.25 8.60 5.02
N ILE A 246 -3.51 9.01 4.91
CA ILE A 246 -4.45 8.55 3.88
C ILE A 246 -5.02 9.72 3.08
N ASP A 247 -5.77 10.63 3.72
CA ASP A 247 -6.61 11.58 3.00
C ASP A 247 -5.80 12.61 2.20
N ASP A 248 -4.75 13.15 2.76
CA ASP A 248 -3.94 14.18 2.12
C ASP A 248 -3.06 13.59 1.00
N ARG A 249 -2.62 12.33 1.15
CA ARG A 249 -1.97 11.57 0.07
C ARG A 249 -2.94 11.35 -1.09
N ASN A 250 -4.14 10.85 -0.80
CA ASN A 250 -5.17 10.63 -1.83
C ASN A 250 -5.54 11.92 -2.56
N LYS A 251 -5.69 13.05 -1.85
CA LYS A 251 -5.92 14.37 -2.46
C LYS A 251 -4.75 14.79 -3.35
N LYS A 252 -3.52 14.56 -2.94
CA LYS A 252 -2.31 14.86 -3.72
C LYS A 252 -2.25 14.00 -4.98
N TRP A 253 -2.49 12.69 -4.88
CA TRP A 253 -2.54 11.80 -6.02
C TRP A 253 -3.65 12.17 -7.00
N ALA A 254 -4.86 12.44 -6.50
CA ALA A 254 -5.99 12.88 -7.33
C ALA A 254 -5.69 14.15 -8.14
N LYS A 255 -4.85 15.06 -7.63
CA LYS A 255 -4.38 16.24 -8.36
C LYS A 255 -3.33 15.92 -9.43
N GLN A 256 -2.50 14.89 -9.24
CA GLN A 256 -1.46 14.49 -10.19
C GLN A 256 -2.00 13.62 -11.33
N LEU A 257 -2.93 12.73 -11.03
CA LEU A 257 -3.45 11.73 -11.95
C LEU A 257 -3.97 12.30 -13.28
N PRO A 258 -4.71 13.42 -13.35
CA PRO A 258 -5.18 13.98 -14.64
C PRO A 258 -4.05 14.35 -15.60
N ALA A 259 -2.93 14.87 -15.08
CA ALA A 259 -1.76 15.19 -15.91
C ALA A 259 -1.09 13.89 -16.40
N ILE A 260 -0.84 12.94 -15.51
CA ILE A 260 -0.25 11.64 -15.81
C ILE A 260 -1.08 10.90 -16.87
N MET A 261 -2.40 10.88 -16.73
CA MET A 261 -3.30 10.21 -17.70
C MET A 261 -3.30 10.86 -19.08
N LYS A 262 -3.05 12.18 -19.18
CA LYS A 262 -2.96 12.93 -20.44
C LYS A 262 -1.58 12.79 -21.10
N GLU A 263 -0.53 12.57 -20.35
CA GLU A 263 0.85 12.36 -20.83
C GLU A 263 1.04 10.99 -21.48
N CYS A 264 0.05 10.51 -22.26
CA CYS A 264 0.24 9.29 -23.03
C CYS A 264 1.27 9.59 -24.12
N PRO A 265 2.56 9.12 -24.03
CA PRO A 265 3.54 9.41 -25.05
C PRO A 265 3.00 8.89 -26.39
N ALA A 266 2.89 9.77 -27.36
CA ALA A 266 2.58 9.37 -28.72
C ALA A 266 3.64 8.34 -29.12
N VAL A 267 3.21 7.14 -29.50
CA VAL A 267 4.11 6.21 -30.17
C VAL A 267 4.51 6.89 -31.47
N ASN A 268 5.77 7.34 -31.53
CA ASN A 268 6.35 7.82 -32.76
C ASN A 268 6.36 6.63 -33.73
N ARG A 269 5.37 6.52 -34.57
CA ARG A 269 5.28 5.50 -35.64
C ARG A 269 6.33 5.69 -36.75
N GLN A 270 7.33 6.49 -36.47
CA GLN A 270 8.47 6.71 -37.36
C GLN A 270 9.74 6.22 -36.69
N THR A 271 10.02 4.96 -36.78
CA THR A 271 11.35 4.38 -37.01
C THR A 271 11.27 2.84 -36.92
N GLY A 272 10.57 2.24 -37.82
CA GLY A 272 10.92 0.89 -38.28
C GLY A 272 12.10 0.99 -39.23
N ARG A 273 13.28 1.38 -38.72
CA ARG A 273 14.58 1.15 -39.39
C ARG A 273 15.67 1.16 -38.31
N ALA A 274 16.13 -0.01 -37.97
CA ALA A 274 17.46 -0.20 -37.45
C ALA A 274 18.42 0.33 -38.55
N THR A 275 19.27 1.25 -38.20
CA THR A 275 20.47 1.56 -38.95
C THR A 275 21.67 0.93 -38.26
N PRO A 276 22.67 0.42 -39.02
CA PRO A 276 23.67 -0.54 -38.61
C PRO A 276 24.66 -0.03 -37.58
#